data_72f503c76d6096f3ad42af3dc955e81c
#
_entry.id   72f503c76d6096f3ad42af3dc955e81c
#
_cell.length_a   1.000
_cell.length_b   1.000
_cell.length_c   1.000
_cell.angle_alpha   90.00
_cell.angle_beta   90.00
_cell.angle_gamma   90.00
#
_symmetry.space_group_name_H-M   'P 1'
#
loop_
_entity.id
_entity.type
_entity.pdbx_description
1 polymer ?
#
loop_
_entity_poly.entity_id
_entity_poly.type
_entity_poly.pdbx_seq_one_letter_code
_entity_poly.pdbx_strand_id
1 'polypeptide(L)'
;MLDEYEKAIRELIGVVSTISDTQLMTIVDTETSDPDYVSVQSILTHVIRAGSYYADTIRSHQGEQTVAPSNYIATNSQDYSLVLEKMFAHTVRLFDDYPSLQLEEYEPASKIKSSWGQSYDVEQMMEHAIVHVLRHRRQIERFMIRMK
;
A
#
# COMPACT_ATOMS: atom_id res chain seq x y z
N MET A 1 -15.31 -1.43 -4.79
CA MET A 1 -13.94 -1.93 -4.45
C MET A 1 -12.88 -0.88 -4.77
N LEU A 2 -12.68 -0.49 -6.02
CA LEU A 2 -11.73 0.57 -6.37
C LEU A 2 -12.09 1.92 -5.76
N ASP A 3 -13.36 2.26 -5.67
CA ASP A 3 -13.83 3.50 -5.05
C ASP A 3 -13.42 3.58 -3.56
N GLU A 4 -13.54 2.48 -2.83
CA GLU A 4 -13.11 2.42 -1.42
C GLU A 4 -11.58 2.48 -1.29
N TYR A 5 -10.86 1.87 -2.22
CA TYR A 5 -9.39 1.97 -2.23
C TYR A 5 -8.94 3.39 -2.55
N GLU A 6 -9.53 4.02 -3.55
CA GLU A 6 -9.27 5.42 -3.87
C GLU A 6 -9.52 6.34 -2.68
N LYS A 7 -10.66 6.17 -2.02
CA LYS A 7 -11.02 6.93 -0.83
C LYS A 7 -9.98 6.75 0.29
N ALA A 8 -9.57 5.53 0.58
CA ALA A 8 -8.55 5.26 1.59
C ALA A 8 -7.22 5.95 1.28
N ILE A 9 -6.78 5.91 0.02
CA ILE A 9 -5.55 6.57 -0.43
C ILE A 9 -5.68 8.09 -0.37
N ARG A 10 -6.81 8.67 -0.79
CA ARG A 10 -7.05 10.12 -0.70
C ARG A 10 -7.04 10.62 0.73
N GLU A 11 -7.63 9.86 1.66
CA GLU A 11 -7.59 10.19 3.08
C GLU A 11 -6.17 10.11 3.66
N LEU A 12 -5.37 9.12 3.24
CA LEU A 12 -3.95 9.03 3.60
C LEU A 12 -3.18 10.24 3.06
N ILE A 13 -3.37 10.61 1.79
CA ILE A 13 -2.75 11.80 1.19
C ILE A 13 -3.12 13.06 1.95
N GLY A 14 -4.37 13.19 2.39
CA GLY A 14 -4.83 14.30 3.22
C GLY A 14 -4.03 14.42 4.53
N VAL A 15 -3.77 13.32 5.20
CA VAL A 15 -2.92 13.28 6.41
C VAL A 15 -1.47 13.62 6.06
N VAL A 16 -0.92 13.01 5.02
CA VAL A 16 0.47 13.21 4.58
C VAL A 16 0.73 14.67 4.22
N SER A 17 -0.23 15.35 3.61
CA SER A 17 -0.09 16.77 3.21
C SER A 17 0.11 17.74 4.38
N THR A 18 -0.20 17.33 5.61
CA THR A 18 -0.01 18.12 6.82
C THR A 18 1.35 17.91 7.49
N ILE A 19 2.18 17.00 6.97
CA ILE A 19 3.42 16.54 7.61
C ILE A 19 4.60 17.36 7.06
N SER A 20 5.39 17.98 7.95
CA SER A 20 6.61 18.66 7.57
C SER A 20 7.74 17.68 7.22
N ASP A 21 8.75 18.16 6.50
CA ASP A 21 9.91 17.33 6.16
C ASP A 21 10.62 16.78 7.40
N THR A 22 10.73 17.58 8.46
CA THR A 22 11.31 17.17 9.73
C THR A 22 10.46 16.07 10.39
N GLN A 23 9.15 16.25 10.46
CA GLN A 23 8.23 15.23 11.02
C GLN A 23 8.28 13.93 10.23
N LEU A 24 8.36 14.04 8.90
CA LEU A 24 8.44 12.88 8.01
C LEU A 24 9.60 11.96 8.35
N MET A 25 10.76 12.53 8.62
CA MET A 25 12.02 11.80 8.83
C MET A 25 12.33 11.49 10.29
N THR A 26 11.55 12.03 11.24
CA THR A 26 11.79 11.81 12.66
C THR A 26 11.54 10.34 13.04
N ILE A 27 12.49 9.74 13.74
CA ILE A 27 12.30 8.42 14.34
C ILE A 27 11.38 8.58 15.54
N VAL A 28 10.19 7.96 15.48
CA VAL A 28 9.16 8.04 16.51
C VAL A 28 9.10 6.78 17.36
N ASP A 29 9.18 5.62 16.73
CA ASP A 29 9.17 4.33 17.43
C ASP A 29 10.60 3.80 17.53
N THR A 30 11.13 3.81 18.74
CA THR A 30 12.48 3.31 19.06
C THR A 30 12.47 1.90 19.64
N GLU A 31 11.28 1.34 19.87
CA GLU A 31 11.12 0.02 20.50
C GLU A 31 10.88 -1.09 19.48
N THR A 32 10.31 -0.76 18.32
CA THR A 32 10.07 -1.75 17.27
C THR A 32 11.37 -2.26 16.68
N SER A 33 11.42 -3.56 16.42
CA SER A 33 12.52 -4.19 15.67
C SER A 33 12.32 -4.11 14.15
N ASP A 34 11.15 -3.69 13.68
CA ASP A 34 10.83 -3.61 12.26
C ASP A 34 11.17 -2.23 11.71
N PRO A 35 12.16 -2.13 10.80
CA PRO A 35 12.60 -0.85 10.24
C PRO A 35 11.50 -0.13 9.42
N ASP A 36 10.48 -0.86 8.98
CA ASP A 36 9.36 -0.29 8.22
C ASP A 36 8.45 0.59 9.08
N TYR A 37 8.57 0.54 10.41
CA TYR A 37 7.61 1.17 11.34
C TYR A 37 8.24 2.17 12.31
N VAL A 38 9.43 2.68 12.01
CA VAL A 38 10.16 3.59 12.91
C VAL A 38 9.83 5.07 12.71
N SER A 39 9.39 5.46 11.50
CA SER A 39 9.09 6.84 11.13
C SER A 39 7.91 6.89 10.15
N VAL A 40 7.36 8.08 9.95
CA VAL A 40 6.34 8.28 8.89
C VAL A 40 6.93 7.93 7.53
N GLN A 41 8.18 8.33 7.26
CA GLN A 41 8.88 8.03 6.02
C GLN A 41 8.95 6.52 5.76
N SER A 42 9.35 5.73 6.74
CA SER A 42 9.45 4.28 6.59
C SER A 42 8.09 3.62 6.39
N ILE A 43 7.05 4.10 7.10
CA ILE A 43 5.68 3.61 6.94
C ILE A 43 5.18 3.89 5.52
N LEU A 44 5.37 5.10 4.99
CA LEU A 44 4.93 5.45 3.64
C LEU A 44 5.68 4.64 2.56
N THR A 45 6.97 4.44 2.73
CA THR A 45 7.76 3.57 1.87
C THR A 45 7.20 2.15 1.86
N HIS A 46 6.86 1.62 3.03
CA HIS A 46 6.23 0.31 3.17
C HIS A 46 4.85 0.25 2.49
N VAL A 47 4.01 1.26 2.69
CA VAL A 47 2.66 1.32 2.09
C VAL A 47 2.74 1.29 0.56
N ILE A 48 3.64 2.08 -0.03
CA ILE A 48 3.81 2.15 -1.49
C ILE A 48 4.33 0.81 -2.04
N ARG A 49 5.32 0.22 -1.39
CA ARG A 49 5.84 -1.09 -1.78
C ARG A 49 4.76 -2.17 -1.72
N ALA A 50 4.01 -2.22 -0.63
CA ALA A 50 2.94 -3.19 -0.44
C ALA A 50 1.80 -3.01 -1.47
N GLY A 51 1.35 -1.79 -1.72
CA GLY A 51 0.30 -1.52 -2.70
C GLY A 51 0.71 -1.91 -4.12
N SER A 52 1.94 -1.65 -4.50
CA SER A 52 2.50 -2.10 -5.78
C SER A 52 2.57 -3.63 -5.84
N TYR A 53 3.01 -4.27 -4.75
CA TYR A 53 3.09 -5.73 -4.65
C TYR A 53 1.73 -6.40 -4.85
N TYR A 54 0.65 -5.87 -4.28
CA TYR A 54 -0.67 -6.49 -4.43
C TYR A 54 -1.12 -6.52 -5.90
N ALA A 55 -1.00 -5.40 -6.61
CA ALA A 55 -1.33 -5.33 -8.04
C ALA A 55 -0.43 -6.24 -8.88
N ASP A 56 0.87 -6.24 -8.63
CA ASP A 56 1.82 -7.06 -9.37
C ASP A 56 1.62 -8.55 -9.12
N THR A 57 1.22 -8.93 -7.91
CA THR A 57 0.92 -10.32 -7.57
C THR A 57 -0.30 -10.83 -8.35
N ILE A 58 -1.33 -9.99 -8.49
CA ILE A 58 -2.50 -10.33 -9.33
C ILE A 58 -2.07 -10.46 -10.80
N ARG A 59 -1.26 -9.53 -11.32
CA ARG A 59 -0.72 -9.61 -12.69
C ARG A 59 0.09 -10.88 -12.92
N SER A 60 0.95 -11.22 -11.98
CA SER A 60 1.75 -12.44 -12.02
C SER A 60 0.87 -13.69 -12.07
N HIS A 61 -0.23 -13.69 -11.33
CA HIS A 61 -1.21 -14.77 -11.35
C HIS A 61 -1.91 -14.90 -12.70
N GLN A 62 -2.01 -13.82 -13.47
CA GLN A 62 -2.51 -13.82 -14.85
C GLN A 62 -1.43 -14.24 -15.88
N GLY A 63 -0.23 -14.54 -15.45
CA GLY A 63 0.85 -15.02 -16.31
C GLY A 63 1.85 -13.94 -16.74
N GLU A 64 1.72 -12.70 -16.25
CA GLU A 64 2.72 -11.67 -16.51
C GLU A 64 4.01 -11.92 -15.73
N GLN A 65 5.14 -11.54 -16.32
CA GLN A 65 6.39 -11.42 -15.60
C GLN A 65 6.45 -10.07 -14.91
N THR A 66 6.56 -10.07 -13.58
CA THR A 66 6.64 -8.87 -12.77
C THR A 66 7.97 -8.81 -12.03
N VAL A 67 8.41 -7.59 -11.72
CA VAL A 67 9.61 -7.34 -10.92
C VAL A 67 9.16 -6.96 -9.52
N ALA A 68 9.82 -7.49 -8.49
CA ALA A 68 9.53 -7.15 -7.11
C ALA A 68 9.63 -5.63 -6.90
N PRO A 69 8.64 -4.98 -6.25
CA PRO A 69 8.69 -3.55 -6.00
C PRO A 69 9.90 -3.18 -5.14
N SER A 70 10.61 -2.13 -5.55
CA SER A 70 11.71 -1.57 -4.77
C SER A 70 11.19 -0.56 -3.74
N ASN A 71 12.04 -0.23 -2.76
CA ASN A 71 11.74 0.85 -1.83
C ASN A 71 11.86 2.21 -2.52
N TYR A 72 10.79 2.98 -2.46
CA TYR A 72 10.80 4.39 -2.83
C TYR A 72 10.98 5.23 -1.58
N ILE A 73 12.02 6.05 -1.54
CA ILE A 73 12.33 6.91 -0.40
C ILE A 73 12.35 8.36 -0.88
N ALA A 74 11.53 9.19 -0.25
CA ALA A 74 11.50 10.63 -0.47
C ALA A 74 11.76 11.38 0.83
N THR A 75 12.09 12.66 0.72
CA THR A 75 12.40 13.54 1.85
C THR A 75 11.36 14.62 2.11
N ASN A 76 10.24 14.59 1.36
CA ASN A 76 9.13 15.51 1.51
C ASN A 76 7.78 14.81 1.28
N SER A 77 6.73 15.37 1.85
CA SER A 77 5.38 14.81 1.80
C SER A 77 4.78 14.86 0.40
N GLN A 78 5.10 15.89 -0.37
CA GLN A 78 4.53 16.07 -1.71
C GLN A 78 4.95 14.93 -2.64
N ASP A 79 6.19 14.51 -2.61
CA ASP A 79 6.69 13.40 -3.42
C ASP A 79 6.01 12.09 -3.02
N TYR A 80 5.80 11.85 -1.72
CA TYR A 80 5.04 10.68 -1.27
C TYR A 80 3.59 10.71 -1.74
N SER A 81 2.93 11.86 -1.69
CA SER A 81 1.56 12.01 -2.20
C SER A 81 1.46 11.67 -3.68
N LEU A 82 2.39 12.16 -4.49
CA LEU A 82 2.43 11.84 -5.93
C LEU A 82 2.64 10.34 -6.20
N VAL A 83 3.49 9.69 -5.42
CA VAL A 83 3.76 8.27 -5.61
C VAL A 83 2.61 7.40 -5.11
N LEU A 84 1.91 7.81 -4.06
CA LEU A 84 0.66 7.17 -3.64
C LEU A 84 -0.41 7.21 -4.74
N GLU A 85 -0.55 8.35 -5.43
CA GLU A 85 -1.45 8.47 -6.59
C GLU A 85 -1.03 7.55 -7.73
N LYS A 86 0.27 7.45 -8.02
CA LYS A 86 0.80 6.55 -9.04
C LYS A 86 0.57 5.07 -8.68
N MET A 87 0.71 4.73 -7.41
CA MET A 87 0.42 3.38 -6.91
C MET A 87 -1.05 3.02 -7.13
N PHE A 88 -1.98 3.92 -6.85
CA PHE A 88 -3.39 3.71 -7.12
C PHE A 88 -3.66 3.58 -8.63
N ALA A 89 -3.09 4.47 -9.44
CA ALA A 89 -3.22 4.39 -10.90
C ALA A 89 -2.68 3.07 -11.48
N HIS A 90 -1.62 2.54 -10.89
CA HIS A 90 -1.08 1.22 -11.25
C HIS A 90 -2.10 0.10 -11.00
N THR A 91 -2.80 0.17 -9.88
CA THR A 91 -3.89 -0.77 -9.56
C THR A 91 -5.09 -0.61 -10.50
N VAL A 92 -5.48 0.62 -10.83
CA VAL A 92 -6.56 0.87 -11.80
C VAL A 92 -6.22 0.26 -13.16
N ARG A 93 -4.99 0.45 -13.63
CA ARG A 93 -4.54 -0.13 -14.91
C ARG A 93 -4.61 -1.66 -14.92
N LEU A 94 -4.42 -2.32 -13.80
CA LEU A 94 -4.61 -3.77 -13.71
C LEU A 94 -6.02 -4.16 -14.15
N PHE A 95 -7.04 -3.48 -13.65
CA PHE A 95 -8.43 -3.78 -13.99
C PHE A 95 -8.82 -3.33 -15.40
N ASP A 96 -8.18 -2.28 -15.92
CA ASP A 96 -8.35 -1.87 -17.32
C ASP A 96 -7.74 -2.89 -18.29
N ASP A 97 -6.57 -3.43 -17.96
CA ASP A 97 -5.86 -4.43 -18.76
C ASP A 97 -6.56 -5.80 -18.74
N TYR A 98 -7.24 -6.11 -17.65
CA TYR A 98 -7.96 -7.37 -17.44
C TYR A 98 -9.44 -7.14 -17.13
N PRO A 99 -10.24 -6.65 -18.10
CA PRO A 99 -11.64 -6.28 -17.85
C PRO A 99 -12.54 -7.47 -17.48
N SER A 100 -12.10 -8.70 -17.80
CA SER A 100 -12.81 -9.94 -17.46
C SER A 100 -12.18 -10.69 -16.29
N LEU A 101 -11.33 -10.00 -15.48
CA LEU A 101 -10.69 -10.60 -14.32
C LEU A 101 -11.73 -11.13 -13.33
N GLN A 102 -11.61 -12.42 -13.01
CA GLN A 102 -12.47 -13.05 -12.02
C GLN A 102 -12.09 -12.56 -10.61
N LEU A 103 -13.04 -11.96 -9.90
CA LEU A 103 -12.80 -11.38 -8.59
C LEU A 103 -12.86 -12.43 -7.48
N GLU A 104 -13.86 -13.31 -7.53
CA GLU A 104 -14.06 -14.35 -6.52
C GLU A 104 -13.52 -15.69 -7.03
N GLU A 105 -12.85 -16.44 -6.16
CA GLU A 105 -12.35 -17.78 -6.44
C GLU A 105 -12.55 -18.66 -5.20
N TYR A 106 -13.33 -19.72 -5.35
CA TYR A 106 -13.67 -20.63 -4.26
C TYR A 106 -12.80 -21.89 -4.22
N GLU A 107 -12.11 -22.21 -5.33
CA GLU A 107 -11.20 -23.36 -5.36
C GLU A 107 -9.85 -22.96 -4.74
N PRO A 108 -9.46 -23.56 -3.60
CA PRO A 108 -8.22 -23.17 -2.91
C PRO A 108 -6.97 -23.28 -3.77
N ALA A 109 -6.89 -24.26 -4.65
CA ALA A 109 -5.74 -24.46 -5.52
C ALA A 109 -5.59 -23.39 -6.60
N SER A 110 -6.68 -22.67 -6.91
CA SER A 110 -6.73 -21.60 -7.92
C SER A 110 -6.54 -20.21 -7.34
N LYS A 111 -6.46 -20.10 -6.01
CA LYS A 111 -6.24 -18.80 -5.34
C LYS A 111 -4.79 -18.33 -5.49
N ILE A 112 -4.63 -17.02 -5.36
CA ILE A 112 -3.33 -16.35 -5.38
C ILE A 112 -2.63 -16.58 -4.04
N LYS A 113 -1.42 -17.13 -4.07
CA LYS A 113 -0.62 -17.35 -2.87
C LYS A 113 0.24 -16.11 -2.60
N SER A 114 0.04 -15.51 -1.45
CA SER A 114 0.84 -14.35 -1.00
C SER A 114 2.22 -14.80 -0.49
N SER A 115 3.15 -13.82 -0.40
CA SER A 115 4.49 -14.08 0.15
C SER A 115 4.49 -14.39 1.65
N TRP A 116 3.40 -14.07 2.36
CA TRP A 116 3.25 -14.39 3.79
C TRP A 116 2.44 -15.67 4.05
N GLY A 117 2.20 -16.47 3.02
CA GLY A 117 1.66 -17.83 3.11
C GLY A 117 0.14 -17.97 3.08
N GLN A 118 -0.61 -16.86 3.07
CA GLN A 118 -2.07 -16.88 2.90
C GLN A 118 -2.44 -16.88 1.42
N SER A 119 -3.59 -17.49 1.11
CA SER A 119 -4.14 -17.52 -0.25
C SER A 119 -5.38 -16.66 -0.34
N TYR A 120 -5.48 -15.87 -1.41
CA TYR A 120 -6.55 -14.91 -1.65
C TYR A 120 -7.14 -15.07 -3.06
N ASP A 121 -8.41 -14.75 -3.23
CA ASP A 121 -8.90 -14.33 -4.53
C ASP A 121 -8.58 -12.83 -4.76
N VAL A 122 -8.95 -12.31 -5.91
CA VAL A 122 -8.66 -10.90 -6.27
C VAL A 122 -9.39 -9.94 -5.34
N GLU A 123 -10.66 -10.22 -5.03
CA GLU A 123 -11.45 -9.39 -4.13
C GLU A 123 -10.83 -9.33 -2.74
N GLN A 124 -10.47 -10.47 -2.17
CA GLN A 124 -9.81 -10.56 -0.86
C GLN A 124 -8.46 -9.84 -0.84
N MET A 125 -7.68 -9.94 -1.93
CA MET A 125 -6.41 -9.20 -2.04
C MET A 125 -6.65 -7.69 -2.04
N MET A 126 -7.67 -7.21 -2.72
CA MET A 126 -8.03 -5.78 -2.75
C MET A 126 -8.59 -5.30 -1.40
N GLU A 127 -9.40 -6.12 -0.73
CA GLU A 127 -9.84 -5.82 0.64
C GLU A 127 -8.65 -5.69 1.59
N HIS A 128 -7.68 -6.60 1.48
CA HIS A 128 -6.44 -6.52 2.25
C HIS A 128 -5.68 -5.23 1.94
N ALA A 129 -5.59 -4.82 0.68
CA ALA A 129 -4.94 -3.57 0.27
C ALA A 129 -5.62 -2.34 0.90
N ILE A 130 -6.95 -2.29 0.92
CA ILE A 130 -7.72 -1.21 1.53
C ILE A 130 -7.45 -1.13 3.03
N VAL A 131 -7.59 -2.24 3.74
CA VAL A 131 -7.36 -2.31 5.20
C VAL A 131 -5.91 -1.95 5.54
N HIS A 132 -4.95 -2.34 4.72
CA HIS A 132 -3.54 -2.01 4.90
C HIS A 132 -3.32 -0.48 4.90
N VAL A 133 -3.91 0.24 3.94
CA VAL A 133 -3.83 1.71 3.88
C VAL A 133 -4.49 2.35 5.11
N LEU A 134 -5.68 1.89 5.49
CA LEU A 134 -6.40 2.42 6.66
C LEU A 134 -5.62 2.21 7.96
N ARG A 135 -5.03 1.04 8.13
CA ARG A 135 -4.22 0.69 9.30
C ARG A 135 -2.99 1.60 9.42
N HIS A 136 -2.27 1.79 8.32
CA HIS A 136 -1.06 2.61 8.33
C HIS A 136 -1.35 4.10 8.41
N ARG A 137 -2.45 4.60 7.83
CA ARG A 137 -2.91 5.96 8.09
C ARG A 137 -3.08 6.20 9.58
N ARG A 138 -3.77 5.29 10.27
CA ARG A 138 -3.99 5.39 11.72
C ARG A 138 -2.68 5.35 12.51
N GLN A 139 -1.71 4.56 12.07
CA GLN A 139 -0.38 4.53 12.67
C GLN A 139 0.34 5.87 12.52
N ILE A 140 0.29 6.46 11.32
CA ILE A 140 0.87 7.78 11.03
C ILE A 140 0.21 8.87 11.90
N GLU A 141 -1.12 8.87 12.00
CA GLU A 141 -1.86 9.81 12.85
C GLU A 141 -1.40 9.72 14.33
N ARG A 142 -1.17 8.52 14.83
CA ARG A 142 -0.62 8.31 16.18
C ARG A 142 0.80 8.85 16.31
N PHE A 143 1.65 8.67 15.30
CA PHE A 143 2.98 9.24 15.27
C PHE A 143 2.94 10.77 15.31
N MET A 144 2.04 11.37 14.55
CA MET A 144 1.85 12.84 14.56
C MET A 144 1.45 13.35 15.95
N ILE A 145 0.60 12.63 16.67
CA ILE A 145 0.22 12.96 18.05
C ILE A 145 1.44 12.89 18.97
N ARG A 146 2.26 11.85 18.84
CA ARG A 146 3.47 11.66 19.68
C ARG A 146 4.56 12.72 19.43
N MET A 147 4.57 13.31 18.24
CA MET A 147 5.56 14.35 17.87
C MET A 147 5.14 15.78 18.27
N LYS A 148 3.96 15.97 18.84
CA LYS A 148 3.47 17.28 19.27
C LYS A 148 4.07 17.76 20.59
#